data_a148be5d10611caf947d50c3788030e4
#
_entry.id   a148be5d10611caf947d50c3788030e4
#
_cell.length_a   1.000
_cell.length_b   1.000
_cell.length_c   1.000
_cell.angle_alpha   90.00
_cell.angle_beta   90.00
_cell.angle_gamma   90.00
#
_symmetry.space_group_name_H-M   'P 1'
#
loop_
_entity.id
_entity.type
_entity.pdbx_description
1 polymer ?
#
loop_
_entity_poly.entity_id
_entity_poly.type
_entity_poly.pdbx_seq_one_letter_code
_entity_poly.pdbx_strand_id
1 'polypeptide(L)'
;MIQSNVETFIGCESSFEEASVVLYGAPFDSTTSFRPGARFGPSAMRHESFGLETYSPYQDKDLMDIRVFDSGDLELCFGSSEMALSDIEKRAEEILKAEKIPVLLGGEHLVTLAAVRAVFHKYPDLHIIHFDAHADLREDYLGARLSHACVLRRCYELLGDNRIHQFCIRSGEREEFQFAAKHTDFHPFTFDGLKETVRELKEKKVPVYFTIDLDCLDPSAFPGTGTPEAGGVTFLELLKAIQTVSQTNVVGADVNELAPMLDASGVSTATACKVLRELLLAITK
;
A
#
# COMPACT_ATOMS: atom_id res chain seq x y z
N MET A 1 -9.24 -14.41 -33.20
CA MET A 1 -7.89 -14.71 -32.66
C MET A 1 -8.10 -15.33 -31.30
N ILE A 2 -7.35 -16.37 -30.94
CA ILE A 2 -7.33 -16.92 -29.59
C ILE A 2 -6.48 -15.95 -28.75
N GLN A 3 -7.08 -15.40 -27.68
CA GLN A 3 -6.38 -14.53 -26.74
C GLN A 3 -5.89 -15.35 -25.53
N SER A 4 -4.79 -14.95 -24.91
CA SER A 4 -4.36 -15.54 -23.65
C SER A 4 -5.36 -15.19 -22.54
N ASN A 5 -5.75 -16.19 -21.76
CA ASN A 5 -6.57 -15.98 -20.57
C ASN A 5 -5.64 -15.74 -19.37
N VAL A 6 -5.26 -14.50 -19.15
CA VAL A 6 -4.43 -14.08 -18.01
C VAL A 6 -5.28 -13.18 -17.14
N GLU A 7 -5.38 -13.50 -15.84
CA GLU A 7 -6.09 -12.66 -14.88
C GLU A 7 -5.30 -11.37 -14.62
N THR A 8 -5.94 -10.25 -14.86
CA THR A 8 -5.52 -8.91 -14.47
C THR A 8 -6.56 -8.32 -13.52
N PHE A 9 -6.22 -7.26 -12.80
CA PHE A 9 -7.24 -6.48 -12.11
C PHE A 9 -8.16 -5.84 -13.15
N ILE A 10 -9.47 -5.82 -12.89
CA ILE A 10 -10.48 -5.29 -13.82
C ILE A 10 -10.12 -3.88 -14.31
N GLY A 11 -10.16 -3.65 -15.61
CA GLY A 11 -9.81 -2.35 -16.22
C GLY A 11 -8.32 -2.02 -16.27
N CYS A 12 -7.42 -2.93 -15.84
CA CYS A 12 -5.96 -2.73 -15.86
C CYS A 12 -5.26 -3.48 -17.01
N GLU A 13 -5.86 -3.44 -18.20
CA GLU A 13 -5.47 -4.23 -19.38
C GLU A 13 -4.75 -3.39 -20.46
N SER A 14 -4.37 -2.14 -20.14
CA SER A 14 -3.61 -1.30 -21.07
C SER A 14 -2.27 -1.94 -21.41
N SER A 15 -1.69 -1.62 -22.57
CA SER A 15 -0.32 -2.02 -22.83
C SER A 15 0.67 -1.32 -21.89
N PHE A 16 1.85 -1.92 -21.68
CA PHE A 16 2.89 -1.28 -20.86
C PHE A 16 3.28 0.10 -21.42
N GLU A 17 3.36 0.21 -22.74
CA GLU A 17 3.75 1.45 -23.44
C GLU A 17 2.77 2.60 -23.17
N GLU A 18 1.46 2.31 -23.19
CA GLU A 18 0.40 3.31 -23.02
C GLU A 18 0.11 3.64 -21.54
N ALA A 19 0.46 2.74 -20.63
CA ALA A 19 0.15 2.89 -19.22
C ALA A 19 0.92 4.04 -18.56
N SER A 20 0.26 4.79 -17.71
CA SER A 20 0.86 5.76 -16.78
C SER A 20 1.15 5.16 -15.41
N VAL A 21 0.42 4.11 -15.05
CA VAL A 21 0.52 3.37 -13.80
C VAL A 21 0.78 1.90 -14.12
N VAL A 22 1.69 1.27 -13.39
CA VAL A 22 1.95 -0.17 -13.47
C VAL A 22 1.62 -0.81 -12.14
N LEU A 23 0.64 -1.72 -12.17
CA LEU A 23 0.26 -2.57 -11.06
C LEU A 23 1.14 -3.84 -11.07
N TYR A 24 1.68 -4.23 -9.92
CA TYR A 24 2.47 -5.45 -9.78
C TYR A 24 2.30 -6.04 -8.38
N GLY A 25 2.34 -7.37 -8.25
CA GLY A 25 2.12 -8.05 -6.99
C GLY A 25 3.40 -8.57 -6.35
N ALA A 26 3.47 -8.48 -5.02
CA ALA A 26 4.52 -9.07 -4.19
C ALA A 26 3.92 -10.06 -3.18
N PRO A 27 3.69 -11.32 -3.58
CA PRO A 27 3.06 -12.34 -2.73
C PRO A 27 4.03 -12.88 -1.66
N PHE A 28 4.31 -12.07 -0.66
CA PHE A 28 5.26 -12.34 0.42
C PHE A 28 4.62 -12.13 1.80
N ASP A 29 4.77 -13.11 2.73
CA ASP A 29 4.29 -13.02 4.10
C ASP A 29 5.15 -13.87 5.07
N SER A 30 6.46 -13.97 4.77
CA SER A 30 7.37 -14.86 5.50
C SER A 30 7.78 -14.32 6.87
N THR A 31 7.48 -13.07 7.22
CA THR A 31 7.75 -12.49 8.53
C THR A 31 6.49 -12.22 9.35
N THR A 32 5.32 -12.61 8.84
CA THR A 32 4.05 -12.47 9.56
C THR A 32 4.10 -13.14 10.93
N SER A 33 3.82 -12.37 11.98
CA SER A 33 4.03 -12.81 13.37
C SER A 33 2.86 -13.59 13.96
N PHE A 34 1.64 -13.46 13.40
CA PHE A 34 0.44 -14.06 13.98
C PHE A 34 -0.30 -14.98 12.99
N ARG A 35 -1.04 -14.43 12.02
CA ARG A 35 -1.84 -15.21 11.07
C ARG A 35 -1.37 -14.97 9.64
N PRO A 36 -0.62 -15.91 9.03
CA PRO A 36 -0.14 -15.76 7.66
C PRO A 36 -1.32 -15.91 6.67
N GLY A 37 -1.09 -15.45 5.44
CA GLY A 37 -2.06 -15.54 4.35
C GLY A 37 -2.07 -14.31 3.44
N ALA A 38 -1.37 -13.24 3.81
CA ALA A 38 -1.30 -12.01 3.01
C ALA A 38 -0.67 -12.24 1.62
N ARG A 39 0.22 -13.24 1.46
CA ARG A 39 0.78 -13.64 0.14
C ARG A 39 -0.28 -14.00 -0.90
N PHE A 40 -1.49 -14.35 -0.50
CA PHE A 40 -2.59 -14.68 -1.41
C PHE A 40 -3.43 -13.45 -1.78
N GLY A 41 -3.17 -12.29 -1.16
CA GLY A 41 -3.88 -11.04 -1.41
C GLY A 41 -3.85 -10.60 -2.87
N PRO A 42 -2.66 -10.48 -3.52
CA PRO A 42 -2.57 -9.98 -4.89
C PRO A 42 -3.38 -10.80 -5.90
N SER A 43 -3.27 -12.13 -5.86
CA SER A 43 -4.03 -13.01 -6.76
C SER A 43 -5.53 -12.98 -6.46
N ALA A 44 -5.93 -12.97 -5.18
CA ALA A 44 -7.33 -12.88 -4.80
C ALA A 44 -7.97 -11.55 -5.25
N MET A 45 -7.26 -10.43 -5.13
CA MET A 45 -7.75 -9.13 -5.61
C MET A 45 -7.97 -9.14 -7.12
N ARG A 46 -7.10 -9.75 -7.93
CA ARG A 46 -7.31 -9.86 -9.38
C ARG A 46 -8.54 -10.71 -9.69
N HIS A 47 -8.64 -11.89 -9.07
CA HIS A 47 -9.75 -12.81 -9.29
C HIS A 47 -11.10 -12.17 -8.92
N GLU A 48 -11.20 -11.60 -7.73
CA GLU A 48 -12.45 -11.04 -7.21
C GLU A 48 -12.78 -9.66 -7.82
N SER A 49 -11.83 -8.99 -8.47
CA SER A 49 -12.05 -7.67 -9.07
C SER A 49 -13.15 -7.67 -10.13
N PHE A 50 -13.37 -8.80 -10.82
CA PHE A 50 -14.44 -8.95 -11.79
C PHE A 50 -15.85 -8.93 -11.18
N GLY A 51 -15.98 -9.00 -9.86
CA GLY A 51 -17.20 -8.76 -9.12
C GLY A 51 -17.53 -7.27 -8.89
N LEU A 52 -16.62 -6.35 -9.29
CA LEU A 52 -16.78 -4.92 -9.13
C LEU A 52 -17.24 -4.23 -10.42
N GLU A 53 -17.94 -3.12 -10.27
CA GLU A 53 -18.11 -2.16 -11.37
C GLU A 53 -16.83 -1.35 -11.56
N THR A 54 -16.46 -1.06 -12.79
CA THR A 54 -15.28 -0.23 -13.12
C THR A 54 -15.46 1.24 -12.75
N TYR A 55 -16.72 1.72 -12.82
CA TYR A 55 -17.10 3.09 -12.50
C TYR A 55 -17.15 3.37 -10.99
N SER A 56 -16.57 4.48 -10.58
CA SER A 56 -16.67 5.02 -9.21
C SER A 56 -17.65 6.20 -9.16
N PRO A 57 -18.82 6.05 -8.52
CA PRO A 57 -19.73 7.17 -8.33
C PRO A 57 -19.21 8.20 -7.31
N TYR A 58 -18.17 7.89 -6.54
CA TYR A 58 -17.57 8.81 -5.59
C TYR A 58 -16.63 9.81 -6.24
N GLN A 59 -16.01 9.44 -7.37
CA GLN A 59 -15.05 10.25 -8.09
C GLN A 59 -15.57 10.69 -9.48
N ASP A 60 -16.72 10.12 -9.92
CA ASP A 60 -17.26 10.30 -11.28
C ASP A 60 -16.19 9.95 -12.35
N LYS A 61 -15.52 8.80 -12.15
CA LYS A 61 -14.44 8.28 -12.99
C LYS A 61 -14.64 6.79 -13.26
N ASP A 62 -14.13 6.32 -14.38
CA ASP A 62 -14.14 4.89 -14.75
C ASP A 62 -12.72 4.36 -14.95
N LEU A 63 -12.42 3.13 -14.48
CA LEU A 63 -11.15 2.46 -14.75
C LEU A 63 -10.89 2.28 -16.25
N MET A 64 -11.91 2.17 -17.05
CA MET A 64 -11.82 2.04 -18.52
C MET A 64 -11.28 3.32 -19.19
N ASP A 65 -11.38 4.47 -18.52
CA ASP A 65 -10.91 5.77 -19.04
C ASP A 65 -9.43 6.05 -18.69
N ILE A 66 -8.85 5.28 -17.76
CA ILE A 66 -7.45 5.44 -17.35
C ILE A 66 -6.55 4.36 -17.98
N ARG A 67 -5.23 4.58 -17.96
CA ARG A 67 -4.25 3.67 -18.55
C ARG A 67 -3.40 3.02 -17.47
N VAL A 68 -3.80 1.82 -17.07
CA VAL A 68 -3.10 0.98 -16.08
C VAL A 68 -2.71 -0.34 -16.74
N PHE A 69 -1.45 -0.73 -16.57
CA PHE A 69 -0.93 -2.05 -16.95
C PHE A 69 -0.75 -2.90 -15.70
N ASP A 70 -1.40 -4.06 -15.63
CA ASP A 70 -1.16 -5.05 -14.58
C ASP A 70 -0.11 -6.06 -15.05
N SER A 71 1.06 -6.04 -14.43
CA SER A 71 2.20 -6.90 -14.78
C SER A 71 2.18 -8.28 -14.10
N GLY A 72 1.15 -8.58 -13.31
CA GLY A 72 1.06 -9.82 -12.55
C GLY A 72 1.92 -9.85 -11.29
N ASP A 73 2.06 -11.04 -10.70
CA ASP A 73 2.82 -11.26 -9.48
C ASP A 73 4.28 -11.58 -9.76
N LEU A 74 5.16 -11.14 -8.87
CA LEU A 74 6.56 -11.53 -8.85
C LEU A 74 6.73 -12.95 -8.29
N GLU A 75 7.68 -13.70 -8.84
CA GLU A 75 8.17 -14.93 -8.22
C GLU A 75 9.23 -14.56 -7.17
N LEU A 76 8.88 -14.66 -5.88
CA LEU A 76 9.73 -14.21 -4.79
C LEU A 76 10.34 -15.35 -4.01
N CYS A 77 11.56 -15.17 -3.52
CA CYS A 77 12.22 -16.08 -2.60
C CYS A 77 11.48 -16.08 -1.24
N PHE A 78 10.82 -17.18 -0.91
CA PHE A 78 10.09 -17.31 0.37
C PHE A 78 11.01 -17.55 1.57
N GLY A 79 12.26 -17.90 1.37
CA GLY A 79 13.23 -18.23 2.44
C GLY A 79 14.18 -17.08 2.81
N SER A 80 14.09 -15.92 2.16
CA SER A 80 14.95 -14.77 2.45
C SER A 80 14.21 -13.46 2.15
N SER A 81 13.98 -12.68 3.20
CA SER A 81 13.40 -11.35 3.08
C SER A 81 14.28 -10.43 2.23
N GLU A 82 15.62 -10.51 2.36
CA GLU A 82 16.55 -9.68 1.59
C GLU A 82 16.44 -9.96 0.09
N MET A 83 16.37 -11.24 -0.30
CA MET A 83 16.23 -11.61 -1.72
C MET A 83 14.87 -11.15 -2.27
N ALA A 84 13.79 -11.40 -1.54
CA ALA A 84 12.45 -10.97 -1.94
C ALA A 84 12.39 -9.44 -2.10
N LEU A 85 12.89 -8.68 -1.12
CA LEU A 85 12.94 -7.22 -1.20
C LEU A 85 13.79 -6.74 -2.38
N SER A 86 14.94 -7.39 -2.68
CA SER A 86 15.76 -7.05 -3.84
C SER A 86 15.01 -7.22 -5.17
N ASP A 87 14.19 -8.26 -5.32
CA ASP A 87 13.45 -8.50 -6.55
C ASP A 87 12.26 -7.54 -6.71
N ILE A 88 11.60 -7.16 -5.60
CA ILE A 88 10.55 -6.14 -5.58
C ILE A 88 11.14 -4.76 -5.93
N GLU A 89 12.29 -4.40 -5.33
CA GLU A 89 12.99 -3.13 -5.59
C GLU A 89 13.37 -3.00 -7.07
N LYS A 90 13.96 -4.04 -7.69
CA LYS A 90 14.28 -4.07 -9.12
C LYS A 90 13.05 -3.84 -10.00
N ARG A 91 11.91 -4.48 -9.70
CA ARG A 91 10.68 -4.27 -10.46
C ARG A 91 10.20 -2.82 -10.36
N ALA A 92 10.20 -2.25 -9.16
CA ALA A 92 9.84 -0.84 -8.97
C ALA A 92 10.79 0.10 -9.73
N GLU A 93 12.11 -0.17 -9.72
CA GLU A 93 13.08 0.61 -10.50
C GLU A 93 12.84 0.52 -12.02
N GLU A 94 12.49 -0.66 -12.55
CA GLU A 94 12.15 -0.85 -13.98
C GLU A 94 10.96 0.02 -14.36
N ILE A 95 9.91 0.05 -13.52
CA ILE A 95 8.71 0.86 -13.73
C ILE A 95 9.06 2.35 -13.69
N LEU A 96 9.84 2.77 -12.70
CA LEU A 96 10.27 4.15 -12.54
C LEU A 96 11.20 4.64 -13.67
N LYS A 97 12.08 3.78 -14.22
CA LYS A 97 12.89 4.07 -15.40
C LYS A 97 12.06 4.33 -16.65
N ALA A 98 10.89 3.68 -16.74
CA ALA A 98 9.92 3.93 -17.81
C ALA A 98 9.02 5.16 -17.57
N GLU A 99 9.35 5.98 -16.56
CA GLU A 99 8.58 7.19 -16.17
C GLU A 99 7.12 6.89 -15.79
N LYS A 100 6.85 5.70 -15.23
CA LYS A 100 5.52 5.26 -14.78
C LYS A 100 5.45 5.21 -13.26
N ILE A 101 4.23 5.27 -12.72
CA ILE A 101 3.99 5.19 -11.28
C ILE A 101 3.84 3.71 -10.88
N PRO A 102 4.72 3.17 -10.02
CA PRO A 102 4.56 1.83 -9.47
C PRO A 102 3.44 1.80 -8.44
N VAL A 103 2.52 0.85 -8.58
CA VAL A 103 1.50 0.52 -7.56
C VAL A 103 1.66 -0.95 -7.20
N LEU A 104 2.04 -1.21 -5.95
CA LEU A 104 2.32 -2.54 -5.45
C LEU A 104 1.09 -3.14 -4.79
N LEU A 105 0.69 -4.34 -5.18
CA LEU A 105 -0.20 -5.20 -4.41
C LEU A 105 0.64 -6.03 -3.46
N GLY A 106 0.58 -5.71 -2.18
CA GLY A 106 1.40 -6.36 -1.19
C GLY A 106 0.87 -7.71 -0.72
N GLY A 107 1.79 -8.46 -0.15
CA GLY A 107 1.54 -9.42 0.88
C GLY A 107 1.54 -8.72 2.24
N GLU A 108 2.48 -9.09 3.12
CA GLU A 108 2.71 -8.37 4.38
C GLU A 108 3.36 -7.00 4.15
N HIS A 109 3.24 -6.10 5.12
CA HIS A 109 3.68 -4.70 4.99
C HIS A 109 5.20 -4.53 4.75
N LEU A 110 6.05 -5.50 5.07
CA LEU A 110 7.49 -5.42 4.81
C LEU A 110 7.83 -5.12 3.34
N VAL A 111 7.00 -5.55 2.38
CA VAL A 111 7.25 -5.36 0.94
C VAL A 111 7.33 -3.89 0.54
N THR A 112 6.67 -3.00 1.28
CA THR A 112 6.72 -1.54 1.10
C THR A 112 8.13 -0.99 1.14
N LEU A 113 9.01 -1.54 2.00
CA LEU A 113 10.40 -1.08 2.11
C LEU A 113 11.14 -1.13 0.77
N ALA A 114 10.93 -2.19 0.00
CA ALA A 114 11.58 -2.36 -1.30
C ALA A 114 11.12 -1.31 -2.33
N ALA A 115 9.80 -1.09 -2.41
CA ALA A 115 9.24 -0.08 -3.30
C ALA A 115 9.68 1.34 -2.90
N VAL A 116 9.71 1.63 -1.59
CA VAL A 116 10.19 2.91 -1.05
C VAL A 116 11.68 3.13 -1.39
N ARG A 117 12.54 2.11 -1.30
CA ARG A 117 13.96 2.21 -1.70
C ARG A 117 14.10 2.64 -3.16
N ALA A 118 13.40 1.96 -4.06
CA ALA A 118 13.42 2.29 -5.49
C ALA A 118 12.95 3.72 -5.77
N VAL A 119 11.85 4.13 -5.12
CA VAL A 119 11.29 5.47 -5.27
C VAL A 119 12.23 6.52 -4.67
N PHE A 120 12.83 6.27 -3.51
CA PHE A 120 13.79 7.17 -2.88
C PHE A 120 15.06 7.39 -3.71
N HIS A 121 15.56 6.35 -4.39
CA HIS A 121 16.69 6.51 -5.32
C HIS A 121 16.40 7.50 -6.45
N LYS A 122 15.15 7.55 -6.95
CA LYS A 122 14.73 8.51 -7.98
C LYS A 122 14.35 9.87 -7.39
N TYR A 123 13.79 9.89 -6.18
CA TYR A 123 13.24 11.07 -5.51
C TYR A 123 13.82 11.22 -4.10
N PRO A 124 15.02 11.80 -3.91
CA PRO A 124 15.66 11.89 -2.59
C PRO A 124 14.90 12.74 -1.54
N ASP A 125 13.99 13.62 -2.00
CA ASP A 125 13.10 14.40 -1.13
C ASP A 125 11.77 13.71 -0.84
N LEU A 126 11.72 12.39 -0.97
CA LEU A 126 10.53 11.58 -0.77
C LEU A 126 9.95 11.74 0.64
N HIS A 127 8.63 11.86 0.71
CA HIS A 127 7.84 11.72 1.91
C HIS A 127 6.93 10.47 1.81
N ILE A 128 6.59 9.87 2.94
CA ILE A 128 5.64 8.77 3.03
C ILE A 128 4.37 9.26 3.73
N ILE A 129 3.20 8.94 3.17
CA ILE A 129 1.93 8.95 3.89
C ILE A 129 1.56 7.50 4.16
N HIS A 130 1.35 7.17 5.44
CA HIS A 130 1.14 5.82 5.95
C HIS A 130 -0.21 5.73 6.68
N PHE A 131 -1.08 4.82 6.21
CA PHE A 131 -2.34 4.47 6.85
C PHE A 131 -2.27 3.04 7.35
N ASP A 132 -2.52 2.83 8.65
CA ASP A 132 -2.30 1.55 9.31
C ASP A 132 -2.97 1.53 10.69
N ALA A 133 -3.25 0.36 11.23
CA ALA A 133 -3.51 0.19 12.64
C ALA A 133 -2.22 0.23 13.47
N HIS A 134 -1.10 -0.23 12.90
CA HIS A 134 0.16 -0.46 13.58
C HIS A 134 1.19 0.65 13.31
N ALA A 135 2.07 0.91 14.28
CA ALA A 135 3.12 1.91 14.10
C ALA A 135 4.25 1.43 13.17
N ASP A 136 4.56 0.14 13.17
CA ASP A 136 5.60 -0.54 12.38
C ASP A 136 7.00 0.07 12.52
N LEU A 137 7.26 0.60 13.71
CA LEU A 137 8.49 1.33 14.06
C LEU A 137 9.43 0.56 14.98
N ARG A 138 9.23 -0.76 15.14
CA ARG A 138 10.13 -1.58 15.95
C ARG A 138 11.55 -1.55 15.40
N GLU A 139 12.53 -1.53 16.31
CA GLU A 139 13.96 -1.66 15.94
C GLU A 139 14.24 -3.05 15.34
N ASP A 140 13.73 -4.07 16.01
CA ASP A 140 13.65 -5.44 15.51
C ASP A 140 12.40 -6.14 16.09
N TYR A 141 12.00 -7.25 15.48
CA TYR A 141 10.97 -8.11 16.00
C TYR A 141 11.50 -9.53 16.13
N LEU A 142 11.65 -10.00 17.40
CA LEU A 142 12.23 -11.30 17.71
C LEU A 142 13.62 -11.53 17.08
N GLY A 143 14.43 -10.46 16.99
CA GLY A 143 15.75 -10.47 16.37
C GLY A 143 15.78 -10.24 14.86
N ALA A 144 14.62 -10.10 14.21
CA ALA A 144 14.51 -9.80 12.77
C ALA A 144 14.30 -8.28 12.57
N ARG A 145 15.25 -7.62 11.92
CA ARG A 145 15.13 -6.21 11.54
C ARG A 145 14.28 -6.02 10.29
N LEU A 146 14.26 -7.01 9.40
CA LEU A 146 13.40 -7.06 8.23
C LEU A 146 12.14 -7.86 8.57
N SER A 147 11.14 -7.17 9.08
CA SER A 147 9.84 -7.70 9.49
C SER A 147 8.75 -6.67 9.16
N HIS A 148 7.51 -7.14 8.93
CA HIS A 148 6.34 -6.29 8.77
C HIS A 148 6.26 -5.22 9.89
N ALA A 149 6.47 -5.59 11.17
CA ALA A 149 6.44 -4.68 12.31
C ALA A 149 7.61 -3.68 12.40
N CYS A 150 8.56 -3.73 11.44
CA CYS A 150 9.76 -2.88 11.41
C CYS A 150 9.84 -2.02 10.14
N VAL A 151 8.87 -2.14 9.23
CA VAL A 151 8.99 -1.56 7.88
C VAL A 151 9.15 -0.05 7.92
N LEU A 152 8.34 0.68 8.69
CA LEU A 152 8.44 2.14 8.80
C LEU A 152 9.69 2.60 9.54
N ARG A 153 10.23 1.77 10.45
CA ARG A 153 11.54 2.04 11.04
C ARG A 153 12.66 1.96 10.00
N ARG A 154 12.62 0.99 9.10
CA ARG A 154 13.59 0.88 7.99
C ARG A 154 13.42 2.01 6.98
N CYS A 155 12.19 2.43 6.69
CA CYS A 155 11.93 3.61 5.87
C CYS A 155 12.48 4.90 6.51
N TYR A 156 12.31 5.05 7.83
CA TYR A 156 12.87 6.19 8.57
C TYR A 156 14.41 6.25 8.46
N GLU A 157 15.11 5.12 8.51
CA GLU A 157 16.57 5.08 8.34
C GLU A 157 17.05 5.60 6.97
N LEU A 158 16.18 5.53 5.96
CA LEU A 158 16.45 6.10 4.63
C LEU A 158 16.10 7.60 4.55
N LEU A 159 14.95 7.97 5.11
CA LEU A 159 14.32 9.27 4.87
C LEU A 159 14.74 10.31 5.91
N GLY A 160 14.92 9.92 7.18
CA GLY A 160 15.15 10.82 8.31
C GLY A 160 13.88 11.43 8.90
N ASP A 161 14.07 12.41 9.78
CA ASP A 161 13.00 13.04 10.56
C ASP A 161 11.95 13.77 9.72
N ASN A 162 10.70 13.70 10.17
CA ASN A 162 9.55 14.44 9.64
C ASN A 162 9.22 14.17 8.17
N ARG A 163 9.62 13.00 7.64
CA ARG A 163 9.29 12.57 6.27
C ARG A 163 8.29 11.43 6.22
N ILE A 164 7.87 10.90 7.37
CA ILE A 164 6.83 9.87 7.50
C ILE A 164 5.64 10.49 8.22
N HIS A 165 4.47 10.43 7.59
CA HIS A 165 3.20 10.97 8.10
C HIS A 165 2.26 9.80 8.35
N GLN A 166 2.02 9.48 9.63
CA GLN A 166 1.29 8.28 10.06
C GLN A 166 -0.10 8.62 10.56
N PHE A 167 -1.11 7.91 10.06
CA PHE A 167 -2.52 8.12 10.41
C PHE A 167 -3.19 6.81 10.80
N CYS A 168 -4.19 6.88 11.68
CA CYS A 168 -5.02 5.78 12.20
C CYS A 168 -4.29 4.83 13.15
N ILE A 169 -3.03 5.08 13.49
CA ILE A 169 -2.20 4.19 14.31
C ILE A 169 -2.82 4.06 15.70
N ARG A 170 -3.10 2.83 16.12
CA ARG A 170 -3.73 2.52 17.40
C ARG A 170 -3.13 1.31 18.11
N SER A 171 -2.12 0.67 17.48
CA SER A 171 -1.41 -0.48 18.01
C SER A 171 0.10 -0.32 17.82
N GLY A 172 0.87 -0.80 18.78
CA GLY A 172 2.33 -0.76 18.82
C GLY A 172 2.86 -0.79 20.26
N GLU A 173 4.15 -0.95 20.41
CA GLU A 173 4.80 -0.84 21.73
C GLU A 173 4.91 0.63 22.15
N ARG A 174 5.08 0.86 23.46
CA ARG A 174 5.27 2.22 24.01
C ARG A 174 6.42 2.96 23.34
N GLU A 175 7.51 2.25 23.09
CA GLU A 175 8.72 2.75 22.47
C GLU A 175 8.49 3.23 21.04
N GLU A 176 7.64 2.55 20.28
CA GLU A 176 7.24 2.95 18.93
C GLU A 176 6.46 4.27 18.96
N PHE A 177 5.49 4.43 19.86
CA PHE A 177 4.76 5.68 20.04
C PHE A 177 5.65 6.84 20.48
N GLN A 178 6.62 6.57 21.38
CA GLN A 178 7.60 7.57 21.79
C GLN A 178 8.56 7.95 20.65
N PHE A 179 8.90 7.00 19.79
CA PHE A 179 9.71 7.24 18.61
C PHE A 179 8.91 8.05 17.58
N ALA A 180 7.69 7.64 17.26
CA ALA A 180 6.81 8.33 16.33
C ALA A 180 6.61 9.80 16.70
N ALA A 181 6.31 10.08 17.97
CA ALA A 181 6.08 11.46 18.47
C ALA A 181 7.31 12.38 18.32
N LYS A 182 8.52 11.83 18.15
CA LYS A 182 9.75 12.62 18.02
C LYS A 182 10.24 12.75 16.56
N HIS A 183 9.94 11.74 15.74
CA HIS A 183 10.62 11.55 14.46
C HIS A 183 9.68 11.53 13.26
N THR A 184 8.37 11.36 13.48
CA THR A 184 7.37 11.34 12.42
C THR A 184 6.31 12.41 12.66
N ASP A 185 5.53 12.75 11.64
CA ASP A 185 4.28 13.50 11.77
C ASP A 185 3.18 12.49 12.12
N PHE A 186 2.86 12.41 13.42
CA PHE A 186 2.13 11.29 14.02
C PHE A 186 0.71 11.68 14.44
N HIS A 187 -0.28 11.11 13.77
CA HIS A 187 -1.71 11.34 13.99
C HIS A 187 -2.41 10.01 14.35
N PRO A 188 -2.47 9.63 15.65
CA PRO A 188 -3.07 8.38 16.06
C PRO A 188 -4.59 8.37 15.91
N PHE A 189 -5.18 7.17 15.75
CA PHE A 189 -6.58 6.80 15.81
C PHE A 189 -7.47 7.24 14.64
N THR A 190 -7.21 8.37 14.01
CA THR A 190 -8.09 8.98 12.99
C THR A 190 -7.29 9.54 11.81
N PHE A 191 -8.00 10.17 10.86
CA PHE A 191 -7.40 11.01 9.81
C PHE A 191 -7.36 12.50 10.17
N ASP A 192 -7.49 12.84 11.45
CA ASP A 192 -7.38 14.23 11.89
C ASP A 192 -5.97 14.77 11.57
N GLY A 193 -5.89 15.98 11.01
CA GLY A 193 -4.62 16.55 10.54
C GLY A 193 -4.24 16.21 9.08
N LEU A 194 -4.85 15.19 8.44
CA LEU A 194 -4.47 14.78 7.09
C LEU A 194 -4.56 15.90 6.05
N LYS A 195 -5.60 16.75 6.14
CA LYS A 195 -5.77 17.87 5.20
C LYS A 195 -4.66 18.92 5.32
N GLU A 196 -4.22 19.18 6.53
CA GLU A 196 -3.12 20.07 6.84
C GLU A 196 -1.80 19.52 6.30
N THR A 197 -1.49 18.26 6.60
CA THR A 197 -0.31 17.56 6.07
C THR A 197 -0.31 17.57 4.54
N VAL A 198 -1.41 17.21 3.89
CA VAL A 198 -1.53 17.21 2.42
C VAL A 198 -1.33 18.62 1.84
N ARG A 199 -1.88 19.65 2.46
CA ARG A 199 -1.68 21.04 2.03
C ARG A 199 -0.20 21.43 2.08
N GLU A 200 0.50 21.11 3.18
CA GLU A 200 1.93 21.40 3.32
C GLU A 200 2.78 20.66 2.27
N LEU A 201 2.54 19.37 2.08
CA LEU A 201 3.28 18.56 1.10
C LEU A 201 3.05 19.08 -0.33
N LYS A 202 1.81 19.47 -0.65
CA LYS A 202 1.45 20.07 -1.93
C LYS A 202 2.12 21.41 -2.16
N GLU A 203 2.16 22.29 -1.16
CA GLU A 203 2.83 23.60 -1.23
C GLU A 203 4.34 23.44 -1.42
N LYS A 204 4.95 22.49 -0.73
CA LYS A 204 6.36 22.12 -0.87
C LYS A 204 6.68 21.39 -2.18
N LYS A 205 5.65 20.86 -2.88
CA LYS A 205 5.77 20.08 -4.13
C LYS A 205 6.67 18.84 -3.99
N VAL A 206 6.73 18.25 -2.81
CA VAL A 206 7.55 17.07 -2.56
C VAL A 206 6.89 15.81 -3.13
N PRO A 207 7.68 14.81 -3.57
CA PRO A 207 7.18 13.52 -3.98
C PRO A 207 6.64 12.74 -2.77
N VAL A 208 5.54 12.01 -2.97
CA VAL A 208 4.87 11.23 -1.91
C VAL A 208 4.78 9.77 -2.33
N TYR A 209 5.24 8.87 -1.48
CA TYR A 209 4.88 7.46 -1.51
C TYR A 209 3.69 7.24 -0.58
N PHE A 210 2.65 6.58 -1.10
CA PHE A 210 1.42 6.36 -0.33
C PHE A 210 1.25 4.87 -0.02
N THR A 211 1.42 4.48 1.24
CA THR A 211 1.24 3.09 1.70
C THR A 211 -0.04 2.95 2.51
N ILE A 212 -0.82 1.94 2.18
CA ILE A 212 -2.08 1.59 2.84
C ILE A 212 -1.98 0.16 3.35
N ASP A 213 -1.86 0.02 4.68
CA ASP A 213 -2.23 -1.22 5.33
C ASP A 213 -3.75 -1.27 5.49
N LEU A 214 -4.38 -2.32 4.96
CA LEU A 214 -5.83 -2.44 4.97
C LEU A 214 -6.40 -2.68 6.36
N ASP A 215 -5.56 -3.06 7.34
CA ASP A 215 -5.99 -3.20 8.73
C ASP A 215 -6.21 -1.86 9.45
N CYS A 216 -5.89 -0.72 8.79
CA CYS A 216 -6.36 0.59 9.23
C CYS A 216 -7.89 0.64 9.33
N LEU A 217 -8.60 -0.15 8.50
CA LEU A 217 -10.04 -0.36 8.60
C LEU A 217 -10.41 -1.11 9.89
N ASP A 218 -11.59 -0.84 10.40
CA ASP A 218 -12.11 -1.58 11.55
C ASP A 218 -12.38 -3.05 11.17
N PRO A 219 -12.03 -4.04 12.04
CA PRO A 219 -12.24 -5.46 11.76
C PRO A 219 -13.68 -5.85 11.48
N SER A 220 -14.66 -5.03 11.86
CA SER A 220 -16.07 -5.24 11.50
C SER A 220 -16.34 -5.06 10.00
N ALA A 221 -15.48 -4.30 9.30
CA ALA A 221 -15.54 -4.07 7.86
C ALA A 221 -14.45 -4.82 7.10
N PHE A 222 -13.33 -5.15 7.77
CA PHE A 222 -12.16 -5.79 7.16
C PHE A 222 -11.54 -6.84 8.10
N PRO A 223 -12.20 -7.99 8.33
CA PRO A 223 -11.68 -9.06 9.19
C PRO A 223 -10.56 -9.90 8.54
N GLY A 224 -10.37 -9.82 7.22
CA GLY A 224 -9.43 -10.63 6.43
C GLY A 224 -8.01 -10.09 6.43
N THR A 225 -7.43 -9.90 7.61
CA THR A 225 -6.04 -9.49 7.81
C THR A 225 -5.36 -10.32 8.90
N GLY A 226 -4.02 -10.33 8.91
CA GLY A 226 -3.22 -11.12 9.84
C GLY A 226 -3.32 -10.62 11.28
N THR A 227 -3.34 -9.33 11.50
CA THR A 227 -3.28 -8.66 12.81
C THR A 227 -4.38 -7.60 12.98
N PRO A 228 -5.66 -8.02 13.01
CA PRO A 228 -6.77 -7.08 13.12
C PRO A 228 -6.78 -6.35 14.48
N GLU A 229 -6.97 -5.04 14.46
CA GLU A 229 -7.09 -4.19 15.64
C GLU A 229 -8.45 -3.47 15.65
N ALA A 230 -9.19 -3.56 16.75
CA ALA A 230 -10.48 -2.89 16.90
C ALA A 230 -10.33 -1.36 17.01
N GLY A 231 -11.39 -0.64 16.64
CA GLY A 231 -11.41 0.82 16.70
C GLY A 231 -10.84 1.49 15.45
N GLY A 232 -10.85 0.78 14.32
CA GLY A 232 -10.41 1.28 13.03
C GLY A 232 -11.41 2.23 12.36
N VAL A 233 -11.00 2.75 11.20
CA VAL A 233 -11.82 3.67 10.41
C VAL A 233 -12.81 2.89 9.54
N THR A 234 -13.86 3.57 9.09
CA THR A 234 -14.81 3.03 8.11
C THR A 234 -14.25 3.13 6.69
N PHE A 235 -14.79 2.32 5.77
CA PHE A 235 -14.46 2.43 4.34
C PHE A 235 -14.66 3.84 3.78
N LEU A 236 -15.72 4.55 4.18
CA LEU A 236 -15.99 5.90 3.66
C LEU A 236 -15.00 6.95 4.18
N GLU A 237 -14.49 6.78 5.39
CA GLU A 237 -13.41 7.63 5.91
C GLU A 237 -12.10 7.37 5.17
N LEU A 238 -11.73 6.10 4.96
CA LEU A 238 -10.56 5.72 4.16
C LEU A 238 -10.66 6.25 2.72
N LEU A 239 -11.81 6.12 2.08
CA LEU A 239 -12.03 6.65 0.73
C LEU A 239 -11.78 8.16 0.65
N LYS A 240 -12.34 8.93 1.60
CA LYS A 240 -12.12 10.39 1.66
C LYS A 240 -10.65 10.73 1.92
N ALA A 241 -9.96 9.93 2.73
CA ALA A 241 -8.54 10.08 2.99
C ALA A 241 -7.71 9.81 1.72
N ILE A 242 -7.98 8.75 0.96
CA ILE A 242 -7.35 8.45 -0.34
C ILE A 242 -7.52 9.64 -1.30
N GLN A 243 -8.75 10.15 -1.45
CA GLN A 243 -9.03 11.33 -2.29
C GLN A 243 -8.30 12.59 -1.80
N THR A 244 -8.05 12.71 -0.50
CA THR A 244 -7.29 13.84 0.06
C THR A 244 -5.82 13.69 -0.28
N VAL A 245 -5.21 12.51 -0.08
CA VAL A 245 -3.80 12.22 -0.39
C VAL A 245 -3.50 12.40 -1.88
N SER A 246 -4.42 12.03 -2.78
CA SER A 246 -4.24 12.15 -4.23
C SER A 246 -4.04 13.60 -4.73
N GLN A 247 -4.28 14.60 -3.88
CA GLN A 247 -3.97 16.00 -4.19
C GLN A 247 -2.49 16.33 -4.09
N THR A 248 -1.67 15.44 -3.51
CA THR A 248 -0.21 15.55 -3.47
C THR A 248 0.42 15.03 -4.77
N ASN A 249 1.74 15.06 -4.86
CA ASN A 249 2.49 14.45 -5.95
C ASN A 249 2.79 12.98 -5.62
N VAL A 250 1.80 12.09 -5.76
CA VAL A 250 1.98 10.66 -5.55
C VAL A 250 2.85 10.08 -6.66
N VAL A 251 4.02 9.53 -6.30
CA VAL A 251 5.01 8.94 -7.22
C VAL A 251 5.17 7.43 -7.07
N GLY A 252 4.46 6.84 -6.13
CA GLY A 252 4.35 5.40 -5.89
C GLY A 252 3.34 5.12 -4.80
N ALA A 253 2.73 3.94 -4.81
CA ALA A 253 1.77 3.53 -3.79
C ALA A 253 1.75 2.02 -3.60
N ASP A 254 1.18 1.58 -2.48
CA ASP A 254 0.87 0.17 -2.25
C ASP A 254 -0.40 -0.04 -1.41
N VAL A 255 -0.90 -1.28 -1.47
CA VAL A 255 -2.02 -1.78 -0.67
C VAL A 255 -1.63 -3.14 -0.12
N ASN A 256 -1.59 -3.30 1.19
CA ASN A 256 -1.01 -4.45 1.90
C ASN A 256 -2.00 -5.14 2.84
N GLU A 257 -1.60 -6.31 3.35
CA GLU A 257 -2.18 -7.05 4.47
C GLU A 257 -3.58 -7.63 4.22
N LEU A 258 -3.99 -7.80 2.95
CA LEU A 258 -5.15 -8.65 2.67
C LEU A 258 -4.77 -10.12 2.82
N ALA A 259 -5.32 -10.81 3.80
CA ALA A 259 -5.24 -12.25 3.98
C ALA A 259 -6.61 -12.91 3.68
N PRO A 260 -6.91 -13.24 2.42
CA PRO A 260 -8.27 -13.57 1.97
C PRO A 260 -8.85 -14.81 2.66
N MET A 261 -7.99 -15.77 3.00
CA MET A 261 -8.44 -17.02 3.66
C MET A 261 -8.85 -16.83 5.14
N LEU A 262 -8.60 -15.65 5.72
CA LEU A 262 -9.03 -15.31 7.08
C LEU A 262 -10.44 -14.71 7.13
N ASP A 263 -11.06 -14.48 5.98
CA ASP A 263 -12.44 -14.01 5.85
C ASP A 263 -13.24 -14.88 4.88
N ALA A 264 -13.93 -15.86 5.43
CA ALA A 264 -14.77 -16.78 4.65
C ALA A 264 -15.97 -16.11 3.94
N SER A 265 -16.30 -14.86 4.29
CA SER A 265 -17.39 -14.12 3.64
C SER A 265 -16.96 -13.47 2.31
N GLY A 266 -15.66 -13.29 2.08
CA GLY A 266 -15.11 -12.57 0.92
C GLY A 266 -15.25 -11.04 1.00
N VAL A 267 -15.85 -10.49 2.04
CA VAL A 267 -16.08 -9.04 2.20
C VAL A 267 -14.77 -8.27 2.20
N SER A 268 -13.74 -8.81 2.88
CA SER A 268 -12.42 -8.16 2.94
C SER A 268 -11.78 -8.06 1.55
N THR A 269 -11.84 -9.12 0.75
CA THR A 269 -11.30 -9.10 -0.62
C THR A 269 -12.06 -8.10 -1.50
N ALA A 270 -13.40 -8.09 -1.44
CA ALA A 270 -14.22 -7.12 -2.16
C ALA A 270 -13.92 -5.67 -1.71
N THR A 271 -13.69 -5.46 -0.40
CA THR A 271 -13.30 -4.15 0.15
C THR A 271 -11.92 -3.73 -0.36
N ALA A 272 -10.92 -4.62 -0.34
CA ALA A 272 -9.58 -4.38 -0.85
C ALA A 272 -9.60 -4.02 -2.35
N CYS A 273 -10.35 -4.77 -3.16
CA CYS A 273 -10.53 -4.45 -4.57
C CYS A 273 -11.14 -3.06 -4.77
N LYS A 274 -12.12 -2.69 -3.93
CA LYS A 274 -12.73 -1.36 -4.02
C LYS A 274 -11.77 -0.26 -3.58
N VAL A 275 -10.94 -0.48 -2.55
CA VAL A 275 -9.87 0.45 -2.15
C VAL A 275 -8.88 0.65 -3.28
N LEU A 276 -8.42 -0.43 -3.93
CA LEU A 276 -7.50 -0.34 -5.05
C LEU A 276 -8.11 0.43 -6.25
N ARG A 277 -9.37 0.14 -6.63
CA ARG A 277 -10.06 0.91 -7.67
C ARG A 277 -10.05 2.40 -7.35
N GLU A 278 -10.44 2.77 -6.15
CA GLU A 278 -10.51 4.18 -5.75
C GLU A 278 -9.13 4.84 -5.71
N LEU A 279 -8.09 4.11 -5.29
CA LEU A 279 -6.72 4.58 -5.31
C LEU A 279 -6.23 4.83 -6.75
N LEU A 280 -6.40 3.86 -7.65
CA LEU A 280 -5.99 3.99 -9.06
C LEU A 280 -6.68 5.20 -9.74
N LEU A 281 -8.00 5.35 -9.55
CA LEU A 281 -8.76 6.48 -10.08
C LEU A 281 -8.34 7.83 -9.48
N ALA A 282 -7.89 7.84 -8.22
CA ALA A 282 -7.49 9.06 -7.53
C ALA A 282 -6.09 9.54 -7.97
N ILE A 283 -5.13 8.64 -8.18
CA ILE A 283 -3.74 8.99 -8.52
C ILE A 283 -3.50 9.14 -10.03
N THR A 284 -4.39 8.59 -10.87
CA THR A 284 -4.30 8.75 -12.33
C THR A 284 -4.97 10.07 -12.75
N LYS A 285 -4.21 10.89 -13.48
CA LYS A 285 -4.64 12.22 -13.95
C LYS A 285 -5.30 12.13 -15.32
#